data_7598201491976d319505e40bf5852afb
#
_entry.id   7598201491976d319505e40bf5852afb
#
_cell.length_a   1.000
_cell.length_b   1.000
_cell.length_c   1.000
_cell.angle_alpha   90.00
_cell.angle_beta   90.00
_cell.angle_gamma   90.00
#
_symmetry.space_group_name_H-M   'P 1'
#
loop_
_entity.id
_entity.type
_entity.pdbx_description
1 polymer ?
#
loop_
_entity_poly.entity_id
_entity_poly.type
_entity_poly.pdbx_seq_one_letter_code
_entity_poly.pdbx_strand_id
1 'polypeptide(L)'
;MKIVCGALAALLFCVAGAIWYVYQKKAVFLPALFGLCGFPKIKESCYYDGGGHFRPATKEDKVGFFMQHPIFGGFYHMFFNLEDNALKAIAPAKYKDFMQAQGRAEQTNTSLDAFNYLTGLVEKGQAKLVSGLYPQEAMKDHPYRSHLTGMFYYGQPGKPLAIVVPGGGFISNVTDCEGYPIAMELHKMGYSVFVLSYPIGKQLGETEQLKQGQAAAKELTQAIRYLTNHQKELAIRMDDYAIFGFSAGGLMTTAYSFASYADCCHNHHLPRPKAIFPMYGLDWNIKALPEDQGLAVFSIVGRQDEFGFANVEAQLPALEKTLGRENVSVRIIDGLGHGFGIGSETKVKNWLQEAVVFWEAHR
;
A
#
# COMPACT_ATOMS: atom_id res chain seq x y z
N MET A 1 -20.83 -6.57 24.60
CA MET A 1 -20.62 -6.16 23.20
C MET A 1 -20.35 -4.66 22.99
N LYS A 2 -21.01 -3.73 23.68
CA LYS A 2 -20.74 -2.26 23.57
C LYS A 2 -19.42 -1.79 24.22
N ILE A 3 -18.85 -2.54 25.15
CA ILE A 3 -17.62 -2.16 25.89
C ILE A 3 -16.36 -2.50 25.10
N VAL A 4 -16.38 -3.55 24.26
CA VAL A 4 -15.21 -3.98 23.46
C VAL A 4 -14.99 -3.05 22.26
N CYS A 5 -16.06 -2.53 21.64
CA CYS A 5 -15.95 -1.57 20.53
C CYS A 5 -15.38 -0.20 20.99
N GLY A 6 -15.64 0.19 22.23
CA GLY A 6 -15.13 1.44 22.80
C GLY A 6 -13.63 1.40 23.10
N ALA A 7 -13.12 0.24 23.52
CA ALA A 7 -11.69 0.06 23.82
C ALA A 7 -10.83 0.01 22.55
N LEU A 8 -11.31 -0.62 21.47
CA LEU A 8 -10.60 -0.66 20.17
C LEU A 8 -10.54 0.73 19.51
N ALA A 9 -11.64 1.49 19.55
CA ALA A 9 -11.65 2.86 19.07
C ALA A 9 -10.69 3.76 19.88
N ALA A 10 -10.61 3.56 21.18
CA ALA A 10 -9.70 4.30 22.06
C ALA A 10 -8.23 3.94 21.81
N LEU A 11 -7.89 2.66 21.51
CA LEU A 11 -6.51 2.24 21.23
C LEU A 11 -6.02 2.77 19.85
N LEU A 12 -6.88 2.73 18.83
CA LEU A 12 -6.58 3.32 17.52
C LEU A 12 -6.40 4.85 17.62
N PHE A 13 -7.16 5.51 18.50
CA PHE A 13 -6.95 6.91 18.84
C PHE A 13 -5.62 7.12 19.58
N CYS A 14 -5.17 6.16 20.41
CA CYS A 14 -3.90 6.30 21.14
C CYS A 14 -2.69 6.14 20.22
N VAL A 15 -2.71 5.24 19.23
CA VAL A 15 -1.58 5.06 18.29
C VAL A 15 -1.56 6.17 17.24
N ALA A 16 -2.69 6.51 16.65
CA ALA A 16 -2.81 7.70 15.80
C ALA A 16 -2.54 8.98 16.62
N GLY A 17 -2.98 9.02 17.85
CA GLY A 17 -2.72 10.11 18.79
C GLY A 17 -1.28 10.14 19.29
N ALA A 18 -0.59 9.00 19.45
CA ALA A 18 0.84 8.95 19.80
C ALA A 18 1.71 9.37 18.61
N ILE A 19 1.39 8.93 17.41
CA ILE A 19 2.01 9.42 16.17
C ILE A 19 1.72 10.92 16.03
N TRP A 20 0.49 11.35 16.21
CA TRP A 20 0.07 12.75 16.15
C TRP A 20 0.65 13.58 17.30
N TYR A 21 0.79 13.02 18.53
CA TYR A 21 1.35 13.70 19.70
C TYR A 21 2.88 13.84 19.60
N VAL A 22 3.59 12.83 19.10
CA VAL A 22 5.02 12.94 18.79
C VAL A 22 5.24 13.96 17.67
N TYR A 23 4.33 14.02 16.71
CA TYR A 23 4.29 15.04 15.66
C TYR A 23 4.04 16.43 16.23
N GLN A 24 3.02 16.62 17.08
CA GLN A 24 2.68 17.91 17.69
C GLN A 24 3.80 18.44 18.57
N LYS A 25 4.43 17.63 19.43
CA LYS A 25 5.50 18.10 20.32
C LYS A 25 6.80 18.45 19.61
N LYS A 26 7.13 17.79 18.50
CA LYS A 26 8.32 18.14 17.68
C LYS A 26 8.02 19.16 16.58
N ALA A 27 6.78 19.23 16.11
CA ALA A 27 6.36 20.17 15.07
C ALA A 27 5.99 21.56 15.58
N VAL A 28 5.76 21.73 16.89
CA VAL A 28 5.37 23.03 17.48
C VAL A 28 6.45 24.12 17.33
N PHE A 29 7.69 23.77 17.03
CA PHE A 29 8.77 24.75 16.84
C PHE A 29 9.01 25.22 15.39
N LEU A 30 8.35 24.66 14.38
CA LEU A 30 8.61 24.99 12.98
C LEU A 30 7.46 25.57 12.11
N PRO A 31 6.17 25.56 12.51
CA PRO A 31 5.09 26.04 11.64
C PRO A 31 5.06 27.54 11.38
N ALA A 32 5.67 28.34 12.23
CA ALA A 32 5.58 29.81 12.13
C ALA A 32 6.46 30.41 11.04
N LEU A 33 7.43 29.68 10.49
CA LEU A 33 8.38 30.16 9.46
C LEU A 33 8.01 29.75 8.03
N PHE A 34 7.09 28.81 7.83
CA PHE A 34 6.74 28.27 6.51
C PHE A 34 5.28 28.49 6.15
N GLY A 35 4.82 29.75 6.30
CA GLY A 35 3.48 30.15 5.91
C GLY A 35 3.23 29.97 4.40
N LEU A 36 2.07 29.38 4.06
CA LEU A 36 1.28 29.55 2.82
C LEU A 36 1.91 29.33 1.44
N CYS A 37 3.20 29.10 1.31
CA CYS A 37 3.85 28.71 0.07
C CYS A 37 4.14 27.23 0.08
N GLY A 38 3.89 26.51 -1.05
CA GLY A 38 4.08 25.07 -1.21
C GLY A 38 5.42 24.53 -0.68
N PHE A 39 5.67 23.24 -0.88
CA PHE A 39 6.94 22.61 -0.49
C PHE A 39 8.14 23.45 -0.94
N PRO A 40 9.21 23.58 -0.10
CA PRO A 40 10.46 24.15 -0.59
C PRO A 40 10.89 23.40 -1.84
N LYS A 41 10.96 24.09 -2.98
CA LYS A 41 11.38 23.46 -4.25
C LYS A 41 12.81 22.95 -4.11
N ILE A 42 13.00 21.68 -4.38
CA ILE A 42 14.34 21.09 -4.54
C ILE A 42 14.85 21.52 -5.92
N LYS A 43 16.10 21.99 -5.99
CA LYS A 43 16.72 22.33 -7.29
C LYS A 43 16.83 21.05 -8.12
N GLU A 44 16.47 21.13 -9.40
CA GLU A 44 16.48 19.98 -10.31
C GLU A 44 17.85 19.29 -10.37
N SER A 45 18.92 20.06 -10.36
CA SER A 45 20.29 19.54 -10.32
C SER A 45 20.62 18.64 -9.12
N CYS A 46 19.82 18.69 -8.04
CA CYS A 46 20.03 17.81 -6.89
C CYS A 46 19.61 16.35 -7.14
N TYR A 47 18.84 16.10 -8.20
CA TYR A 47 18.38 14.75 -8.53
C TYR A 47 19.33 13.99 -9.45
N TYR A 48 20.28 14.67 -10.08
CA TYR A 48 21.15 14.09 -11.09
C TYR A 48 22.60 14.00 -10.63
N ASP A 49 23.31 13.01 -11.16
CA ASP A 49 24.77 12.96 -11.13
C ASP A 49 25.37 13.91 -12.20
N GLY A 50 26.68 14.00 -12.29
CA GLY A 50 27.35 14.82 -13.29
C GLY A 50 27.18 14.31 -14.73
N GLY A 51 26.64 13.13 -14.96
CA GLY A 51 26.40 12.49 -16.25
C GLY A 51 24.95 12.59 -16.76
N GLY A 52 24.06 13.24 -15.99
CA GLY A 52 22.65 13.41 -16.36
C GLY A 52 21.75 12.24 -15.97
N HIS A 53 22.25 11.26 -15.21
CA HIS A 53 21.47 10.17 -14.63
C HIS A 53 21.00 10.54 -13.23
N PHE A 54 19.91 9.92 -12.77
CA PHE A 54 19.47 10.09 -11.38
C PHE A 54 20.55 9.57 -10.43
N ARG A 55 20.98 10.43 -9.52
CA ARG A 55 21.90 10.01 -8.47
C ARG A 55 21.18 9.10 -7.46
N PRO A 56 21.87 8.13 -6.85
CA PRO A 56 21.30 7.34 -5.78
C PRO A 56 20.84 8.23 -4.62
N ALA A 57 19.63 7.97 -4.13
CA ALA A 57 19.12 8.54 -2.91
C ALA A 57 19.81 7.90 -1.70
N THR A 58 19.97 8.67 -0.64
CA THR A 58 20.60 8.25 0.61
C THR A 58 19.71 8.53 1.81
N LYS A 59 19.99 7.91 2.93
CA LYS A 59 19.27 8.16 4.19
C LYS A 59 19.45 9.59 4.74
N GLU A 60 20.45 10.33 4.24
CA GLU A 60 20.71 11.73 4.60
C GLU A 60 19.89 12.71 3.76
N ASP A 61 19.30 12.26 2.66
CA ASP A 61 18.41 13.09 1.87
C ASP A 61 17.15 13.42 2.63
N LYS A 62 16.59 14.60 2.36
CA LYS A 62 15.35 15.05 2.98
C LYS A 62 14.16 14.26 2.43
N VAL A 63 13.12 14.06 3.23
CA VAL A 63 11.87 13.45 2.78
C VAL A 63 11.32 14.17 1.54
N GLY A 64 11.42 15.50 1.50
CA GLY A 64 11.04 16.31 0.34
C GLY A 64 11.79 15.96 -0.95
N PHE A 65 13.03 15.45 -0.89
CA PHE A 65 13.77 14.96 -2.06
C PHE A 65 13.03 13.79 -2.73
N PHE A 66 12.59 12.83 -1.93
CA PHE A 66 11.85 11.68 -2.45
C PHE A 66 10.49 12.10 -3.01
N MET A 67 9.73 12.91 -2.24
CA MET A 67 8.39 13.34 -2.62
C MET A 67 8.36 14.17 -3.91
N GLN A 68 9.37 15.04 -4.14
CA GLN A 68 9.47 15.90 -5.30
C GLN A 68 10.32 15.29 -6.43
N HIS A 69 10.71 14.01 -6.30
CA HIS A 69 11.55 13.38 -7.32
C HIS A 69 10.86 13.35 -8.69
N PRO A 70 11.58 13.67 -9.78
CA PRO A 70 11.00 13.77 -11.13
C PRO A 70 10.23 12.54 -11.60
N ILE A 71 10.60 11.34 -11.13
CA ILE A 71 9.89 10.09 -11.48
C ILE A 71 8.41 10.09 -11.11
N PHE A 72 7.99 10.93 -10.17
CA PHE A 72 6.61 11.04 -9.73
C PHE A 72 5.80 12.12 -10.46
N GLY A 73 6.41 12.85 -11.43
CA GLY A 73 5.69 13.79 -12.27
C GLY A 73 4.88 14.86 -11.51
N GLY A 74 5.30 15.22 -10.30
CA GLY A 74 4.61 16.16 -9.43
C GLY A 74 3.57 15.52 -8.47
N PHE A 75 3.37 14.22 -8.56
CA PHE A 75 2.49 13.48 -7.61
C PHE A 75 3.28 13.10 -6.33
N TYR A 76 3.54 14.09 -5.50
CA TYR A 76 4.38 13.97 -4.29
C TYR A 76 3.88 12.90 -3.29
N HIS A 77 2.60 12.59 -3.29
CA HIS A 77 1.98 11.56 -2.44
C HIS A 77 2.37 10.11 -2.85
N MET A 78 3.01 9.94 -3.99
CA MET A 78 3.44 8.62 -4.47
C MET A 78 4.52 7.97 -3.61
N PHE A 79 5.41 8.75 -3.00
CA PHE A 79 6.44 8.20 -2.12
C PHE A 79 5.90 7.87 -0.74
N PHE A 80 5.15 8.79 -0.15
CA PHE A 80 4.48 8.64 1.13
C PHE A 80 3.30 9.61 1.17
N ASN A 81 2.08 9.12 1.41
CA ASN A 81 0.90 9.96 1.43
C ASN A 81 0.46 10.27 2.86
N LEU A 82 0.24 11.55 3.12
CA LEU A 82 -0.36 12.12 4.32
C LEU A 82 -1.21 13.32 3.90
N GLU A 83 -2.00 13.86 4.83
CA GLU A 83 -2.63 15.17 4.61
C GLU A 83 -1.56 16.26 4.35
N ASP A 84 -1.85 17.21 3.47
CA ASP A 84 -0.89 18.21 2.93
C ASP A 84 -0.07 18.93 4.00
N ASN A 85 -0.69 19.32 5.11
CA ASN A 85 0.03 20.02 6.20
C ASN A 85 1.04 19.10 6.90
N ALA A 86 0.73 17.82 7.06
CA ALA A 86 1.65 16.85 7.63
C ALA A 86 2.80 16.57 6.66
N LEU A 87 2.52 16.42 5.36
CA LEU A 87 3.56 16.27 4.34
C LEU A 87 4.53 17.46 4.33
N LYS A 88 4.02 18.69 4.42
CA LYS A 88 4.85 19.90 4.50
C LYS A 88 5.74 19.90 5.75
N ALA A 89 5.23 19.42 6.88
CA ALA A 89 5.98 19.36 8.13
C ALA A 89 7.13 18.35 8.11
N ILE A 90 6.96 17.21 7.42
CA ILE A 90 8.00 16.17 7.34
C ILE A 90 9.02 16.41 6.24
N ALA A 91 8.67 17.14 5.19
CA ALA A 91 9.53 17.34 4.02
C ALA A 91 10.96 17.82 4.33
N PRO A 92 11.21 18.68 5.35
CA PRO A 92 12.57 19.11 5.73
C PRO A 92 13.39 18.06 6.48
N ALA A 93 12.75 17.02 7.06
CA ALA A 93 13.43 16.01 7.85
C ALA A 93 14.33 15.12 6.98
N LYS A 94 15.46 14.66 7.51
CA LYS A 94 16.23 13.60 6.86
C LYS A 94 15.45 12.30 6.84
N TYR A 95 15.59 11.50 5.80
CA TYR A 95 14.84 10.27 5.66
C TYR A 95 15.07 9.29 6.81
N LYS A 96 16.32 9.12 7.27
CA LYS A 96 16.63 8.30 8.45
C LYS A 96 15.90 8.73 9.72
N ASP A 97 15.81 10.06 9.95
CA ASP A 97 15.17 10.61 11.14
C ASP A 97 13.64 10.44 11.06
N PHE A 98 13.09 10.58 9.85
CA PHE A 98 11.69 10.28 9.57
C PHE A 98 11.37 8.80 9.83
N MET A 99 12.16 7.86 9.31
CA MET A 99 11.98 6.42 9.51
C MET A 99 12.11 6.04 10.99
N GLN A 100 13.08 6.61 11.71
CA GLN A 100 13.21 6.43 13.16
C GLN A 100 11.98 6.93 13.91
N ALA A 101 11.44 8.08 13.54
CA ALA A 101 10.24 8.66 14.16
C ALA A 101 8.98 7.83 13.89
N GLN A 102 8.94 7.10 12.77
CA GLN A 102 7.86 6.16 12.42
C GLN A 102 8.02 4.78 13.08
N GLY A 103 9.09 4.53 13.84
CA GLY A 103 9.39 3.20 14.39
C GLY A 103 9.79 2.17 13.32
N ARG A 104 10.33 2.62 12.18
CA ARG A 104 10.67 1.80 11.00
C ARG A 104 12.14 1.91 10.60
N ALA A 105 13.01 2.23 11.53
CA ALA A 105 14.44 2.45 11.26
C ALA A 105 15.10 1.28 10.55
N GLU A 106 14.69 0.05 10.88
CA GLU A 106 15.19 -1.20 10.29
C GLU A 106 14.80 -1.35 8.81
N GLN A 107 13.73 -0.70 8.35
CA GLN A 107 13.28 -0.75 6.96
C GLN A 107 13.94 0.32 6.07
N THR A 108 14.73 1.22 6.65
CA THR A 108 15.31 2.38 5.93
C THR A 108 16.14 1.97 4.72
N ASN A 109 17.04 1.01 4.88
CA ASN A 109 17.90 0.57 3.78
C ASN A 109 17.10 -0.12 2.67
N THR A 110 16.18 -1.01 3.03
CA THR A 110 15.33 -1.72 2.07
C THR A 110 14.45 -0.75 1.25
N SER A 111 13.93 0.28 1.91
CA SER A 111 13.16 1.33 1.24
C SER A 111 14.03 2.16 0.29
N LEU A 112 15.25 2.51 0.67
CA LEU A 112 16.21 3.21 -0.19
C LEU A 112 16.62 2.37 -1.39
N ASP A 113 16.92 1.08 -1.19
CA ASP A 113 17.26 0.16 -2.27
C ASP A 113 16.11 0.05 -3.28
N ALA A 114 14.88 -0.05 -2.79
CA ALA A 114 13.70 -0.10 -3.64
C ALA A 114 13.47 1.20 -4.42
N PHE A 115 13.68 2.34 -3.78
CA PHE A 115 13.57 3.64 -4.46
C PHE A 115 14.65 3.80 -5.54
N ASN A 116 15.91 3.49 -5.23
CA ASN A 116 17.01 3.55 -6.19
C ASN A 116 16.84 2.54 -7.34
N TYR A 117 16.28 1.37 -7.05
CA TYR A 117 15.91 0.40 -8.09
C TYR A 117 14.84 0.97 -9.03
N LEU A 118 13.79 1.57 -8.46
CA LEU A 118 12.72 2.20 -9.22
C LEU A 118 13.23 3.33 -10.12
N THR A 119 14.09 4.24 -9.62
CA THR A 119 14.65 5.34 -10.42
C THR A 119 15.42 4.80 -11.62
N GLY A 120 16.23 3.75 -11.42
CA GLY A 120 16.96 3.09 -12.52
C GLY A 120 16.04 2.42 -13.54
N LEU A 121 14.88 1.88 -13.12
CA LEU A 121 13.89 1.32 -14.05
C LEU A 121 13.18 2.41 -14.86
N VAL A 122 12.84 3.54 -14.24
CA VAL A 122 12.21 4.67 -14.94
C VAL A 122 13.14 5.23 -16.02
N GLU A 123 14.44 5.40 -15.74
CA GLU A 123 15.43 5.82 -16.73
C GLU A 123 15.52 4.86 -17.93
N LYS A 124 15.35 3.57 -17.70
CA LYS A 124 15.36 2.53 -18.74
C LYS A 124 14.01 2.35 -19.45
N GLY A 125 12.98 3.10 -19.09
CA GLY A 125 11.62 2.91 -19.58
C GLY A 125 10.96 1.59 -19.13
N GLN A 126 11.49 0.97 -18.07
CA GLN A 126 11.00 -0.30 -17.50
C GLN A 126 10.03 -0.09 -16.33
N ALA A 127 9.81 1.15 -15.93
CA ALA A 127 8.73 1.55 -15.04
C ALA A 127 8.17 2.91 -15.46
N LYS A 128 6.89 3.13 -15.17
CA LYS A 128 6.24 4.43 -15.46
C LYS A 128 5.21 4.78 -14.39
N LEU A 129 5.05 6.08 -14.17
CA LEU A 129 3.90 6.62 -13.46
C LEU A 129 2.62 6.42 -14.29
N VAL A 130 1.56 5.97 -13.65
CA VAL A 130 0.21 5.89 -14.20
C VAL A 130 -0.69 6.82 -13.41
N SER A 131 -1.25 7.81 -14.06
CA SER A 131 -2.20 8.79 -13.50
C SER A 131 -3.47 8.82 -14.35
N GLY A 132 -4.49 9.55 -13.89
CA GLY A 132 -5.76 9.62 -14.62
C GLY A 132 -6.56 8.32 -14.55
N LEU A 133 -6.48 7.60 -13.44
CA LEU A 133 -7.26 6.38 -13.24
C LEU A 133 -8.77 6.67 -13.21
N TYR A 134 -9.15 7.89 -12.85
CA TYR A 134 -10.50 8.40 -13.04
C TYR A 134 -10.59 9.25 -14.32
N PRO A 135 -11.71 9.22 -15.05
CA PRO A 135 -11.99 10.18 -16.10
C PRO A 135 -11.98 11.62 -15.55
N GLN A 136 -11.54 12.57 -16.37
CA GLN A 136 -11.44 13.99 -15.97
C GLN A 136 -12.76 14.54 -15.41
N GLU A 137 -13.89 14.13 -15.97
CA GLU A 137 -15.22 14.52 -15.52
C GLU A 137 -15.49 14.10 -14.07
N ALA A 138 -15.10 12.88 -13.69
CA ALA A 138 -15.29 12.36 -12.34
C ALA A 138 -14.40 13.08 -11.28
N MET A 139 -13.42 13.85 -11.71
CA MET A 139 -12.53 14.62 -10.81
C MET A 139 -13.07 16.02 -10.51
N LYS A 140 -14.06 16.53 -11.27
CA LYS A 140 -14.62 17.88 -11.07
C LYS A 140 -15.21 18.08 -9.68
N ASP A 141 -16.01 17.13 -9.23
CA ASP A 141 -16.67 17.19 -7.92
C ASP A 141 -15.82 16.59 -6.78
N HIS A 142 -14.81 15.83 -7.15
CA HIS A 142 -13.93 15.12 -6.21
C HIS A 142 -12.46 15.26 -6.63
N PRO A 143 -11.83 16.42 -6.41
CA PRO A 143 -10.47 16.69 -6.89
C PRO A 143 -9.41 15.71 -6.37
N TYR A 144 -9.61 15.14 -5.17
CA TYR A 144 -8.69 14.14 -4.60
C TYR A 144 -8.68 12.80 -5.36
N ARG A 145 -9.61 12.57 -6.27
CA ARG A 145 -9.54 11.42 -7.20
C ARG A 145 -8.31 11.48 -8.11
N SER A 146 -7.72 12.66 -8.30
CA SER A 146 -6.42 12.81 -8.96
C SER A 146 -5.28 12.15 -8.18
N HIS A 147 -5.45 11.91 -6.88
CA HIS A 147 -4.48 11.19 -6.04
C HIS A 147 -4.54 9.67 -6.24
N LEU A 148 -5.56 9.14 -6.91
CA LEU A 148 -5.55 7.74 -7.33
C LEU A 148 -4.58 7.58 -8.49
N THR A 149 -3.41 7.08 -8.20
CA THR A 149 -2.29 6.92 -9.14
C THR A 149 -1.60 5.60 -8.88
N GLY A 150 -0.65 5.24 -9.71
CA GLY A 150 0.18 4.07 -9.44
C GLY A 150 1.51 4.12 -10.16
N MET A 151 2.45 3.32 -9.66
CA MET A 151 3.72 3.06 -10.32
C MET A 151 3.67 1.68 -10.96
N PHE A 152 3.81 1.65 -12.27
CA PHE A 152 3.78 0.40 -13.03
C PHE A 152 5.21 -0.03 -13.40
N TYR A 153 5.53 -1.28 -13.10
CA TYR A 153 6.77 -1.97 -13.45
C TYR A 153 6.47 -2.99 -14.55
N TYR A 154 7.18 -2.90 -15.67
CA TYR A 154 7.03 -3.83 -16.78
C TYR A 154 7.79 -5.13 -16.49
N GLY A 155 7.07 -6.23 -16.33
CA GLY A 155 7.64 -7.55 -16.10
C GLY A 155 8.01 -8.29 -17.37
N GLN A 156 8.36 -9.56 -17.20
CA GLN A 156 8.66 -10.45 -18.32
C GLN A 156 7.37 -10.90 -19.04
N PRO A 157 7.40 -11.08 -20.36
CA PRO A 157 6.26 -11.60 -21.11
C PRO A 157 5.75 -12.93 -20.54
N GLY A 158 4.44 -13.06 -20.38
CA GLY A 158 3.77 -14.26 -19.87
C GLY A 158 3.69 -14.39 -18.36
N LYS A 159 4.40 -13.56 -17.59
CA LYS A 159 4.21 -13.47 -16.14
C LYS A 159 2.95 -12.67 -15.82
N PRO A 160 2.19 -13.04 -14.77
CA PRO A 160 0.98 -12.32 -14.37
C PRO A 160 1.27 -10.98 -13.73
N LEU A 161 0.19 -10.21 -13.50
CA LEU A 161 0.24 -8.94 -12.80
C LEU A 161 0.11 -9.14 -11.30
N ALA A 162 0.98 -8.50 -10.54
CA ALA A 162 0.82 -8.27 -9.10
C ALA A 162 0.35 -6.83 -8.84
N ILE A 163 -0.72 -6.66 -8.09
CA ILE A 163 -1.16 -5.35 -7.60
C ILE A 163 -0.74 -5.23 -6.14
N VAL A 164 0.00 -4.18 -5.79
CA VAL A 164 0.48 -3.94 -4.43
C VAL A 164 -0.28 -2.75 -3.83
N VAL A 165 -0.94 -2.99 -2.71
CA VAL A 165 -1.80 -2.01 -2.02
C VAL A 165 -1.22 -1.75 -0.64
N PRO A 166 -0.47 -0.65 -0.44
CA PRO A 166 0.14 -0.32 0.85
C PRO A 166 -0.90 -0.05 1.93
N GLY A 167 -0.50 -0.18 3.18
CA GLY A 167 -1.28 0.19 4.35
C GLY A 167 -1.12 1.65 4.75
N GLY A 168 -1.42 1.92 6.03
CA GLY A 168 -1.34 3.25 6.63
C GLY A 168 -2.62 3.69 7.33
N GLY A 169 -3.49 2.76 7.72
CA GLY A 169 -4.69 3.00 8.53
C GLY A 169 -5.74 3.92 7.87
N PHE A 170 -5.73 4.05 6.55
CA PHE A 170 -6.52 5.00 5.77
C PHE A 170 -6.22 6.49 6.05
N ILE A 171 -5.22 6.79 6.88
CA ILE A 171 -4.76 8.15 7.18
C ILE A 171 -3.40 8.46 6.55
N SER A 172 -2.75 7.45 6.01
CA SER A 172 -1.52 7.54 5.23
C SER A 172 -1.46 6.42 4.18
N ASN A 173 -0.51 6.54 3.23
CA ASN A 173 -0.04 5.42 2.42
C ASN A 173 1.44 5.23 2.68
N VAL A 174 1.83 4.03 3.11
CA VAL A 174 3.22 3.70 3.47
C VAL A 174 3.92 3.04 2.28
N THR A 175 3.86 3.70 1.13
CA THR A 175 4.33 3.17 -0.16
C THR A 175 5.84 2.91 -0.14
N ASP A 176 6.59 3.72 0.61
CA ASP A 176 8.03 3.58 0.79
C ASP A 176 8.45 2.28 1.48
N CYS A 177 7.61 1.71 2.36
CA CYS A 177 7.90 0.47 3.12
C CYS A 177 7.11 -0.75 2.62
N GLU A 178 5.86 -0.56 2.23
CA GLU A 178 4.93 -1.65 1.89
C GLU A 178 4.58 -1.69 0.40
N GLY A 179 5.02 -0.69 -0.38
CA GLY A 179 4.81 -0.62 -1.82
C GLY A 179 6.06 -0.99 -2.61
N TYR A 180 7.03 -0.09 -2.65
CA TYR A 180 8.22 -0.22 -3.52
C TYR A 180 9.13 -1.39 -3.17
N PRO A 181 9.40 -1.74 -1.88
CA PRO A 181 10.19 -2.92 -1.56
C PRO A 181 9.58 -4.23 -2.07
N ILE A 182 8.27 -4.37 -1.93
CA ILE A 182 7.53 -5.54 -2.44
C ILE A 182 7.57 -5.57 -3.96
N ALA A 183 7.33 -4.42 -4.61
CA ALA A 183 7.36 -4.30 -6.06
C ALA A 183 8.75 -4.63 -6.63
N MET A 184 9.82 -4.17 -5.99
CA MET A 184 11.19 -4.48 -6.39
C MET A 184 11.42 -5.99 -6.42
N GLU A 185 11.08 -6.71 -5.37
CA GLU A 185 11.29 -8.14 -5.28
C GLU A 185 10.42 -8.93 -6.28
N LEU A 186 9.13 -8.59 -6.40
CA LEU A 186 8.25 -9.20 -7.39
C LEU A 186 8.73 -8.94 -8.82
N HIS A 187 9.19 -7.73 -9.13
CA HIS A 187 9.73 -7.38 -10.43
C HIS A 187 11.04 -8.15 -10.74
N LYS A 188 11.93 -8.32 -9.75
CA LYS A 188 13.14 -9.17 -9.89
C LYS A 188 12.78 -10.62 -10.20
N MET A 189 11.63 -11.11 -9.73
CA MET A 189 11.10 -12.46 -10.07
C MET A 189 10.39 -12.48 -11.44
N GLY A 190 10.34 -11.35 -12.14
CA GLY A 190 9.81 -11.22 -13.51
C GLY A 190 8.35 -10.80 -13.61
N TYR A 191 7.66 -10.54 -12.52
CA TYR A 191 6.25 -10.11 -12.54
C TYR A 191 6.11 -8.68 -13.02
N SER A 192 5.03 -8.37 -13.76
CA SER A 192 4.54 -6.99 -13.87
C SER A 192 3.95 -6.58 -12.53
N VAL A 193 4.24 -5.36 -12.07
CA VAL A 193 3.76 -4.90 -10.78
C VAL A 193 3.11 -3.53 -10.90
N PHE A 194 1.96 -3.35 -10.23
CA PHE A 194 1.30 -2.06 -10.09
C PHE A 194 1.21 -1.70 -8.61
N VAL A 195 1.97 -0.70 -8.18
CA VAL A 195 1.91 -0.18 -6.82
C VAL A 195 0.90 0.93 -6.76
N LEU A 196 -0.17 0.73 -6.01
CA LEU A 196 -1.27 1.69 -5.88
C LEU A 196 -0.94 2.77 -4.84
N SER A 197 -1.19 4.03 -5.19
CA SER A 197 -1.36 5.14 -4.25
C SER A 197 -2.82 5.61 -4.32
N TYR A 198 -3.49 5.72 -3.19
CA TYR A 198 -4.92 6.01 -3.10
C TYR A 198 -5.20 7.20 -2.18
N PRO A 199 -6.34 7.90 -2.34
CA PRO A 199 -6.79 8.95 -1.44
C PRO A 199 -6.94 8.44 -0.01
N ILE A 200 -6.66 9.30 0.97
CA ILE A 200 -6.65 8.97 2.40
C ILE A 200 -7.44 9.98 3.23
N GLY A 201 -7.81 9.60 4.44
CA GLY A 201 -8.44 10.48 5.41
C GLY A 201 -9.61 11.25 4.82
N LYS A 202 -9.60 12.58 4.94
CA LYS A 202 -10.64 13.46 4.39
C LYS A 202 -10.73 13.46 2.88
N GLN A 203 -9.67 13.04 2.17
CA GLN A 203 -9.65 12.91 0.72
C GLN A 203 -10.64 11.84 0.25
N LEU A 204 -10.96 10.85 1.08
CA LEU A 204 -11.97 9.82 0.82
C LEU A 204 -13.41 10.34 0.94
N GLY A 205 -13.61 11.57 1.39
CA GLY A 205 -14.93 12.17 1.60
C GLY A 205 -15.66 11.65 2.84
N GLU A 206 -14.97 10.89 3.70
CA GLU A 206 -15.54 10.24 4.87
C GLU A 206 -14.70 10.55 6.11
N THR A 207 -15.36 10.63 7.27
CA THR A 207 -14.70 10.94 8.56
C THR A 207 -14.66 9.74 9.51
N GLU A 208 -15.57 8.77 9.33
CA GLU A 208 -15.61 7.55 10.13
C GLU A 208 -14.72 6.48 9.51
N GLN A 209 -13.85 5.85 10.29
CA GLN A 209 -12.85 4.89 9.81
C GLN A 209 -13.44 3.71 9.02
N LEU A 210 -14.58 3.17 9.45
CA LEU A 210 -15.24 2.08 8.72
C LEU A 210 -15.69 2.55 7.32
N LYS A 211 -16.26 3.74 7.22
CA LYS A 211 -16.67 4.33 5.94
C LYS A 211 -15.46 4.69 5.07
N GLN A 212 -14.35 5.13 5.69
CA GLN A 212 -13.09 5.33 4.97
C GLN A 212 -12.57 4.02 4.35
N GLY A 213 -12.65 2.90 5.07
CA GLY A 213 -12.30 1.58 4.53
C GLY A 213 -13.14 1.18 3.32
N GLN A 214 -14.44 1.41 3.38
CA GLN A 214 -15.35 1.15 2.25
C GLN A 214 -15.08 2.09 1.07
N ALA A 215 -14.82 3.37 1.32
CA ALA A 215 -14.47 4.33 0.29
C ALA A 215 -13.12 3.96 -0.38
N ALA A 216 -12.12 3.59 0.41
CA ALA A 216 -10.81 3.15 -0.09
C ALA A 216 -10.91 1.87 -0.93
N ALA A 217 -11.78 0.92 -0.57
CA ALA A 217 -12.01 -0.29 -1.38
C ALA A 217 -12.59 0.04 -2.77
N LYS A 218 -13.40 1.11 -2.88
CA LYS A 218 -13.87 1.62 -4.20
C LYS A 218 -12.74 2.21 -5.03
N GLU A 219 -11.74 2.81 -4.39
CA GLU A 219 -10.55 3.31 -5.09
C GLU A 219 -9.73 2.16 -5.68
N LEU A 220 -9.55 1.05 -4.94
CA LEU A 220 -8.94 -0.17 -5.49
C LEU A 220 -9.77 -0.73 -6.66
N THR A 221 -11.10 -0.75 -6.54
CA THR A 221 -12.00 -1.18 -7.62
C THR A 221 -11.80 -0.34 -8.87
N GLN A 222 -11.67 0.98 -8.72
CA GLN A 222 -11.41 1.88 -9.86
C GLN A 222 -10.04 1.62 -10.50
N ALA A 223 -9.01 1.37 -9.70
CA ALA A 223 -7.69 1.01 -10.22
C ALA A 223 -7.74 -0.30 -11.03
N ILE A 224 -8.43 -1.32 -10.53
CA ILE A 224 -8.58 -2.60 -11.24
C ILE A 224 -9.40 -2.41 -12.54
N ARG A 225 -10.44 -1.58 -12.51
CA ARG A 225 -11.19 -1.22 -13.73
C ARG A 225 -10.29 -0.55 -14.76
N TYR A 226 -9.45 0.38 -14.34
CA TYR A 226 -8.49 1.02 -15.21
C TYR A 226 -7.53 0.00 -15.84
N LEU A 227 -6.90 -0.85 -15.02
CA LEU A 227 -5.98 -1.89 -15.48
C LEU A 227 -6.66 -2.87 -16.45
N THR A 228 -7.90 -3.26 -16.16
CA THR A 228 -8.71 -4.13 -17.04
C THR A 228 -8.94 -3.49 -18.42
N ASN A 229 -9.22 -2.20 -18.47
CA ASN A 229 -9.45 -1.49 -19.72
C ASN A 229 -8.16 -1.20 -20.51
N HIS A 230 -6.99 -1.19 -19.84
CA HIS A 230 -5.70 -0.86 -20.44
C HIS A 230 -4.77 -2.07 -20.59
N GLN A 231 -5.29 -3.30 -20.54
CA GLN A 231 -4.50 -4.54 -20.62
C GLN A 231 -3.55 -4.57 -21.82
N LYS A 232 -4.02 -4.14 -22.99
CA LYS A 232 -3.21 -4.15 -24.23
C LYS A 232 -2.07 -3.13 -24.15
N GLU A 233 -2.35 -1.92 -23.67
CA GLU A 233 -1.37 -0.85 -23.53
C GLU A 233 -0.25 -1.21 -22.54
N LEU A 234 -0.64 -1.82 -21.42
CA LEU A 234 0.27 -2.21 -20.34
C LEU A 234 0.91 -3.58 -20.57
N ALA A 235 0.52 -4.28 -21.64
CA ALA A 235 0.95 -5.67 -21.94
C ALA A 235 0.73 -6.63 -20.76
N ILE A 236 -0.43 -6.51 -20.09
CA ILE A 236 -0.82 -7.35 -18.93
C ILE A 236 -2.05 -8.20 -19.26
N ARG A 237 -2.32 -9.18 -18.38
CA ARG A 237 -3.55 -9.97 -18.37
C ARG A 237 -4.15 -9.89 -16.97
N MET A 238 -5.49 -9.82 -16.93
CA MET A 238 -6.27 -9.74 -15.69
C MET A 238 -7.02 -11.03 -15.37
N ASP A 239 -6.64 -12.14 -15.98
CA ASP A 239 -7.25 -13.47 -15.76
C ASP A 239 -6.57 -14.29 -14.66
N ASP A 240 -5.31 -13.99 -14.35
CA ASP A 240 -4.52 -14.70 -13.33
C ASP A 240 -3.72 -13.77 -12.39
N TYR A 241 -4.15 -12.52 -12.26
CA TYR A 241 -3.50 -11.55 -11.39
C TYR A 241 -3.68 -11.83 -9.88
N ALA A 242 -2.81 -11.25 -9.08
CA ALA A 242 -2.90 -11.30 -7.62
C ALA A 242 -2.85 -9.91 -6.99
N ILE A 243 -3.35 -9.80 -5.73
CA ILE A 243 -3.32 -8.56 -4.95
C ILE A 243 -2.55 -8.79 -3.65
N PHE A 244 -1.50 -8.01 -3.43
CA PHE A 244 -0.71 -7.96 -2.21
C PHE A 244 -1.12 -6.71 -1.42
N GLY A 245 -1.94 -6.88 -0.39
CA GLY A 245 -2.44 -5.80 0.44
C GLY A 245 -1.84 -5.84 1.84
N PHE A 246 -1.52 -4.68 2.40
CA PHE A 246 -0.85 -4.55 3.69
C PHE A 246 -1.70 -3.75 4.66
N SER A 247 -1.96 -4.24 5.87
CA SER A 247 -2.74 -3.52 6.89
C SER A 247 -4.07 -3.00 6.31
N ALA A 248 -4.30 -1.70 6.25
CA ALA A 248 -5.44 -1.08 5.59
C ALA A 248 -5.59 -1.52 4.12
N GLY A 249 -4.49 -1.67 3.38
CA GLY A 249 -4.48 -2.22 2.03
C GLY A 249 -4.92 -3.69 1.97
N GLY A 250 -4.66 -4.47 3.03
CA GLY A 250 -5.17 -5.82 3.20
C GLY A 250 -6.70 -5.86 3.37
N LEU A 251 -7.25 -4.91 4.14
CA LEU A 251 -8.70 -4.73 4.28
C LEU A 251 -9.35 -4.38 2.92
N MET A 252 -8.74 -3.47 2.15
CA MET A 252 -9.20 -3.12 0.79
C MET A 252 -9.15 -4.34 -0.13
N THR A 253 -8.08 -5.12 -0.08
CA THR A 253 -7.90 -6.36 -0.85
C THR A 253 -8.98 -7.37 -0.53
N THR A 254 -9.27 -7.56 0.75
CA THR A 254 -10.34 -8.44 1.23
C THR A 254 -11.70 -7.96 0.74
N ALA A 255 -12.02 -6.68 0.94
CA ALA A 255 -13.28 -6.09 0.52
C ALA A 255 -13.50 -6.18 -0.99
N TYR A 256 -12.45 -6.02 -1.81
CA TYR A 256 -12.56 -6.18 -3.25
C TYR A 256 -12.81 -7.65 -3.66
N SER A 257 -12.18 -8.60 -2.99
CA SER A 257 -12.07 -9.99 -3.48
C SER A 257 -13.22 -10.89 -3.08
N PHE A 258 -13.90 -10.60 -1.96
CA PHE A 258 -14.99 -11.44 -1.45
C PHE A 258 -16.35 -10.99 -1.96
N ALA A 259 -17.19 -11.96 -2.37
CA ALA A 259 -18.52 -11.71 -2.92
C ALA A 259 -19.46 -10.96 -1.97
N SER A 260 -19.30 -11.14 -0.65
CA SER A 260 -20.08 -10.44 0.36
C SER A 260 -19.93 -8.90 0.34
N TYR A 261 -18.89 -8.38 -0.31
CA TYR A 261 -18.65 -6.95 -0.48
C TYR A 261 -18.91 -6.44 -1.92
N ALA A 262 -19.32 -7.31 -2.85
CA ALA A 262 -19.44 -6.96 -4.26
C ALA A 262 -20.35 -5.76 -4.53
N ASP A 263 -21.48 -5.67 -3.81
CA ASP A 263 -22.41 -4.51 -3.92
C ASP A 263 -21.75 -3.23 -3.40
N CYS A 264 -21.04 -3.30 -2.26
CA CYS A 264 -20.37 -2.14 -1.68
C CYS A 264 -19.26 -1.62 -2.60
N CYS A 265 -18.48 -2.52 -3.20
CA CYS A 265 -17.34 -2.19 -4.04
C CYS A 265 -17.71 -1.93 -5.51
N HIS A 266 -18.96 -2.24 -5.94
CA HIS A 266 -19.41 -2.12 -7.33
C HIS A 266 -18.50 -2.85 -8.33
N ASN A 267 -18.09 -4.09 -8.00
CA ASN A 267 -17.09 -4.84 -8.76
C ASN A 267 -17.62 -6.08 -9.51
N HIS A 268 -18.95 -6.28 -9.58
CA HIS A 268 -19.61 -7.46 -10.16
C HIS A 268 -19.14 -7.87 -11.57
N HIS A 269 -18.65 -6.92 -12.36
CA HIS A 269 -18.23 -7.16 -13.76
C HIS A 269 -16.71 -7.11 -13.94
N LEU A 270 -15.96 -7.02 -12.84
CA LEU A 270 -14.51 -6.99 -12.88
C LEU A 270 -13.90 -8.38 -12.66
N PRO A 271 -12.75 -8.68 -13.26
CA PRO A 271 -12.09 -9.96 -13.03
C PRO A 271 -11.71 -10.11 -11.56
N ARG A 272 -11.90 -11.31 -11.02
CA ARG A 272 -11.46 -11.64 -9.66
C ARG A 272 -10.00 -12.04 -9.66
N PRO A 273 -9.23 -11.72 -8.60
CA PRO A 273 -7.86 -12.19 -8.46
C PRO A 273 -7.81 -13.71 -8.29
N LYS A 274 -6.74 -14.34 -8.75
CA LYS A 274 -6.47 -15.75 -8.48
C LYS A 274 -6.01 -15.99 -7.06
N ALA A 275 -5.23 -15.08 -6.53
CA ALA A 275 -4.74 -15.13 -5.16
C ALA A 275 -4.76 -13.74 -4.52
N ILE A 276 -4.97 -13.71 -3.22
CA ILE A 276 -4.86 -12.50 -2.40
C ILE A 276 -3.91 -12.72 -1.22
N PHE A 277 -3.19 -11.67 -0.90
CA PHE A 277 -2.17 -11.63 0.14
C PHE A 277 -2.46 -10.49 1.14
N PRO A 278 -3.53 -10.59 1.95
CA PRO A 278 -3.87 -9.58 2.95
C PRO A 278 -2.95 -9.71 4.17
N MET A 279 -1.72 -9.19 4.06
CA MET A 279 -0.70 -9.27 5.10
C MET A 279 -1.11 -8.41 6.30
N TYR A 280 -1.15 -8.98 7.51
CA TYR A 280 -1.62 -8.31 8.74
C TYR A 280 -2.83 -7.37 8.54
N GLY A 281 -3.69 -7.72 7.60
CA GLY A 281 -4.85 -6.92 7.18
C GLY A 281 -5.99 -7.75 6.63
N LEU A 282 -6.08 -9.03 6.99
CA LEU A 282 -7.25 -9.84 6.67
C LEU A 282 -8.44 -9.31 7.47
N ASP A 283 -9.53 -8.95 6.78
CA ASP A 283 -10.74 -8.45 7.44
C ASP A 283 -11.40 -9.56 8.27
N TRP A 284 -11.49 -9.34 9.56
CA TRP A 284 -12.08 -10.28 10.52
C TRP A 284 -13.61 -10.34 10.51
N ASN A 285 -14.26 -9.50 9.71
CA ASN A 285 -15.71 -9.56 9.48
C ASN A 285 -16.07 -10.24 8.15
N ILE A 286 -15.10 -10.90 7.51
CA ILE A 286 -15.35 -11.62 6.26
C ILE A 286 -16.44 -12.65 6.46
N LYS A 287 -17.43 -12.61 5.58
CA LYS A 287 -18.35 -13.69 5.35
C LYS A 287 -18.05 -14.28 3.97
N ALA A 288 -17.25 -15.34 3.94
CA ALA A 288 -17.03 -16.06 2.69
C ALA A 288 -18.34 -16.73 2.23
N LEU A 289 -18.68 -16.56 0.97
CA LEU A 289 -19.88 -17.09 0.32
C LEU A 289 -19.48 -18.24 -0.62
N PRO A 290 -20.44 -19.11 -1.04
CA PRO A 290 -20.14 -20.17 -2.00
C PRO A 290 -19.47 -19.71 -3.29
N GLU A 291 -19.76 -18.50 -3.72
CA GLU A 291 -19.17 -17.84 -4.91
C GLU A 291 -17.67 -17.55 -4.73
N ASP A 292 -17.16 -17.58 -3.50
CA ASP A 292 -15.74 -17.35 -3.20
C ASP A 292 -14.90 -18.63 -3.30
N GLN A 293 -15.53 -19.79 -3.51
CA GLN A 293 -14.82 -21.06 -3.64
C GLN A 293 -13.68 -20.98 -4.67
N GLY A 294 -12.51 -21.47 -4.28
CA GLY A 294 -11.31 -21.47 -5.13
C GLY A 294 -10.51 -20.16 -5.12
N LEU A 295 -10.95 -19.12 -4.37
CA LEU A 295 -10.10 -17.96 -4.12
C LEU A 295 -8.93 -18.37 -3.21
N ALA A 296 -7.70 -18.20 -3.69
CA ALA A 296 -6.52 -18.51 -2.90
C ALA A 296 -6.17 -17.34 -1.95
N VAL A 297 -6.02 -17.65 -0.66
CA VAL A 297 -5.73 -16.67 0.41
C VAL A 297 -4.47 -17.06 1.15
N PHE A 298 -3.45 -16.22 1.10
CA PHE A 298 -2.24 -16.35 1.90
C PHE A 298 -2.08 -15.14 2.80
N SER A 299 -1.93 -15.32 4.10
CA SER A 299 -1.76 -14.22 5.04
C SER A 299 -0.78 -14.58 6.15
N ILE A 300 -0.04 -13.58 6.63
CA ILE A 300 0.77 -13.67 7.84
C ILE A 300 0.35 -12.55 8.77
N VAL A 301 0.14 -12.89 10.03
CA VAL A 301 -0.13 -11.93 11.09
C VAL A 301 0.75 -12.26 12.29
N GLY A 302 1.22 -11.24 12.99
CA GLY A 302 1.99 -11.41 14.22
C GLY A 302 1.07 -11.73 15.40
N ARG A 303 1.52 -12.59 16.33
CA ARG A 303 0.78 -12.79 17.58
C ARG A 303 0.81 -11.55 18.47
N GLN A 304 1.82 -10.70 18.32
CA GLN A 304 1.96 -9.41 18.99
C GLN A 304 1.35 -8.26 18.17
N ASP A 305 0.63 -8.59 17.10
CA ASP A 305 -0.12 -7.60 16.33
C ASP A 305 -1.33 -7.12 17.14
N GLU A 306 -1.28 -5.88 17.57
CA GLU A 306 -2.31 -5.24 18.41
C GLU A 306 -3.61 -4.95 17.67
N PHE A 307 -3.61 -5.05 16.32
CA PHE A 307 -4.78 -4.78 15.48
C PHE A 307 -5.63 -6.00 15.14
N GLY A 308 -5.30 -7.21 15.62
CA GLY A 308 -6.31 -8.23 15.60
C GLY A 308 -6.00 -9.65 15.15
N PHE A 309 -4.87 -10.25 15.54
CA PHE A 309 -4.61 -11.67 15.23
C PHE A 309 -5.70 -12.62 15.76
N ALA A 310 -6.29 -12.33 16.94
CA ALA A 310 -7.29 -13.18 17.58
C ALA A 310 -8.54 -13.39 16.70
N ASN A 311 -8.93 -12.36 15.96
CA ASN A 311 -10.07 -12.46 15.06
C ASN A 311 -9.75 -13.31 13.82
N VAL A 312 -8.52 -13.22 13.30
CA VAL A 312 -8.03 -14.06 12.19
C VAL A 312 -8.07 -15.52 12.57
N GLU A 313 -7.55 -15.89 13.76
CA GLU A 313 -7.54 -17.27 14.27
C GLU A 313 -8.96 -17.84 14.40
N ALA A 314 -9.91 -17.03 14.91
CA ALA A 314 -11.30 -17.44 15.09
C ALA A 314 -12.03 -17.71 13.77
N GLN A 315 -11.65 -17.03 12.68
CA GLN A 315 -12.32 -17.13 11.37
C GLN A 315 -11.72 -18.19 10.46
N LEU A 316 -10.50 -18.61 10.72
CA LEU A 316 -9.77 -19.55 9.87
C LEU A 316 -10.56 -20.81 9.51
N PRO A 317 -11.24 -21.51 10.45
CA PRO A 317 -12.04 -22.70 10.13
C PRO A 317 -13.19 -22.42 9.14
N ALA A 318 -13.82 -21.25 9.24
CA ALA A 318 -14.90 -20.86 8.33
C ALA A 318 -14.39 -20.55 6.93
N LEU A 319 -13.23 -19.88 6.82
CA LEU A 319 -12.57 -19.62 5.55
C LEU A 319 -12.16 -20.93 4.85
N GLU A 320 -11.47 -21.82 5.57
CA GLU A 320 -11.05 -23.13 5.04
C GLU A 320 -12.23 -23.95 4.53
N LYS A 321 -13.35 -23.93 5.27
CA LYS A 321 -14.57 -24.66 4.88
C LYS A 321 -15.17 -24.14 3.57
N THR A 322 -15.15 -22.82 3.35
CA THR A 322 -15.82 -22.21 2.20
C THR A 322 -14.90 -22.16 0.97
N LEU A 323 -13.64 -21.78 1.16
CA LEU A 323 -12.70 -21.60 0.05
C LEU A 323 -12.08 -22.93 -0.41
N GLY A 324 -12.03 -23.95 0.46
CA GLY A 324 -11.20 -25.13 0.34
C GLY A 324 -9.92 -24.97 1.15
N ARG A 325 -9.56 -25.96 1.94
CA ARG A 325 -8.38 -25.90 2.83
C ARG A 325 -7.08 -25.70 2.07
N GLU A 326 -6.97 -26.29 0.90
CA GLU A 326 -5.82 -26.14 0.00
C GLU A 326 -5.63 -24.71 -0.50
N ASN A 327 -6.70 -23.91 -0.52
CA ASN A 327 -6.68 -22.52 -0.97
C ASN A 327 -6.40 -21.52 0.16
N VAL A 328 -6.19 -21.98 1.40
CA VAL A 328 -6.02 -21.09 2.55
C VAL A 328 -4.70 -21.37 3.28
N SER A 329 -3.81 -20.39 3.30
CA SER A 329 -2.56 -20.41 4.07
C SER A 329 -2.46 -19.19 4.96
N VAL A 330 -2.96 -19.30 6.19
CA VAL A 330 -2.90 -18.21 7.18
C VAL A 330 -1.98 -18.63 8.33
N ARG A 331 -0.96 -17.82 8.60
CA ARG A 331 0.05 -18.11 9.63
C ARG A 331 0.09 -17.02 10.69
N ILE A 332 0.05 -17.45 11.95
CA ILE A 332 0.21 -16.59 13.12
C ILE A 332 1.62 -16.81 13.68
N ILE A 333 2.44 -15.77 13.71
CA ILE A 333 3.86 -15.86 14.03
C ILE A 333 4.18 -15.24 15.39
N ASP A 334 4.72 -16.04 16.30
CA ASP A 334 5.13 -15.57 17.63
C ASP A 334 6.33 -14.61 17.54
N GLY A 335 6.24 -13.50 18.28
CA GLY A 335 7.28 -12.47 18.33
C GLY A 335 7.26 -11.52 17.13
N LEU A 336 6.24 -11.58 16.29
CA LEU A 336 6.04 -10.66 15.19
C LEU A 336 4.95 -9.65 15.56
N GLY A 337 5.19 -8.37 15.33
CA GLY A 337 4.23 -7.27 15.47
C GLY A 337 3.58 -6.89 14.15
N HIS A 338 2.86 -5.75 14.16
CA HIS A 338 2.25 -5.17 12.97
C HIS A 338 3.26 -4.50 12.04
N GLY A 339 2.96 -4.40 10.72
CA GLY A 339 3.67 -3.52 9.81
C GLY A 339 5.09 -3.97 9.42
N PHE A 340 5.37 -5.28 9.39
CA PHE A 340 6.70 -5.81 9.09
C PHE A 340 7.15 -5.63 7.62
N GLY A 341 6.27 -5.19 6.70
CA GLY A 341 6.59 -4.99 5.29
C GLY A 341 7.21 -6.21 4.62
N ILE A 342 8.37 -6.05 3.99
CA ILE A 342 9.11 -7.18 3.38
C ILE A 342 9.68 -8.16 4.42
N GLY A 343 9.77 -7.77 5.69
CA GLY A 343 10.18 -8.63 6.78
C GLY A 343 11.65 -9.02 6.81
N SER A 344 12.55 -8.27 6.16
CA SER A 344 13.98 -8.61 5.99
C SER A 344 14.69 -8.97 7.30
N GLU A 345 14.42 -8.21 8.37
CA GLU A 345 15.04 -8.38 9.69
C GLU A 345 14.16 -9.17 10.66
N THR A 346 13.20 -9.95 10.14
CA THR A 346 12.23 -10.69 10.94
C THR A 346 12.29 -12.21 10.69
N LYS A 347 11.54 -12.96 11.48
CA LYS A 347 11.37 -14.41 11.32
C LYS A 347 10.70 -14.79 9.99
N VAL A 348 10.08 -13.84 9.28
CA VAL A 348 9.34 -14.06 8.04
C VAL A 348 10.05 -13.51 6.80
N LYS A 349 11.36 -13.31 6.85
CA LYS A 349 12.16 -12.72 5.77
C LYS A 349 11.98 -13.32 4.37
N ASN A 350 11.50 -14.55 4.26
CA ASN A 350 11.28 -15.26 2.99
C ASN A 350 9.79 -15.34 2.61
N TRP A 351 8.91 -14.61 3.31
CA TRP A 351 7.48 -14.78 3.13
C TRP A 351 7.02 -14.49 1.69
N LEU A 352 7.67 -13.53 1.01
CA LEU A 352 7.27 -13.14 -0.34
C LEU A 352 7.55 -14.27 -1.36
N GLN A 353 8.69 -14.96 -1.23
CA GLN A 353 8.99 -16.12 -2.05
C GLN A 353 7.97 -17.25 -1.83
N GLU A 354 7.60 -17.51 -0.57
CA GLU A 354 6.59 -18.50 -0.23
C GLU A 354 5.21 -18.11 -0.77
N ALA A 355 4.86 -16.83 -0.69
CA ALA A 355 3.62 -16.28 -1.25
C ALA A 355 3.58 -16.45 -2.78
N VAL A 356 4.69 -16.21 -3.47
CA VAL A 356 4.80 -16.41 -4.92
C VAL A 356 4.65 -17.89 -5.28
N VAL A 357 5.28 -18.81 -4.56
CA VAL A 357 5.10 -20.26 -4.77
C VAL A 357 3.64 -20.65 -4.58
N PHE A 358 2.99 -20.13 -3.53
CA PHE A 358 1.57 -20.35 -3.30
C PHE A 358 0.71 -19.82 -4.45
N TRP A 359 0.97 -18.61 -4.94
CA TRP A 359 0.26 -18.05 -6.09
C TRP A 359 0.40 -18.91 -7.35
N GLU A 360 1.64 -19.26 -7.72
CA GLU A 360 1.93 -20.07 -8.92
C GLU A 360 1.24 -21.45 -8.86
N ALA A 361 1.03 -22.00 -7.67
CA ALA A 361 0.32 -23.28 -7.49
C ALA A 361 -1.21 -23.17 -7.69
N HIS A 362 -1.77 -21.96 -7.66
CA HIS A 362 -3.22 -21.71 -7.75
C HIS A 362 -3.65 -20.99 -9.04
N ARG A 363 -2.74 -20.84 -10.01
CA ARG A 363 -3.01 -20.18 -11.31
C ARG A 363 -3.79 -21.06 -12.26
#